data_9d50327200a4eee6b149c16bc77ba278
#
_entry.id   9d50327200a4eee6b149c16bc77ba278
#
_cell.length_a   1.000
_cell.length_b   1.000
_cell.length_c   1.000
_cell.angle_alpha   90.00
_cell.angle_beta   90.00
_cell.angle_gamma   90.00
#
_symmetry.space_group_name_H-M   'P 1'
#
loop_
_entity.id
_entity.type
_entity.pdbx_description
1 polymer ?
#
loop_
_entity_poly.entity_id
_entity_poly.type
_entity_poly.pdbx_seq_one_letter_code
_entity_poly.pdbx_strand_id
1 'polypeptide(L)'
;MAESVRFNARVVSTHGKHSFVEKNDGTVLEATRKGKKGDVVVGDIAQCLQTSPTQVSVEKIEPRKSLLYRSDDLRTKPLAANIDQVAVVFATRPSYNPHFIWKALLAAETADIPTVIIRNKCDYIQDEAAVRPFIDQLKELGAEVVEVSATKDPEKTREILEPIFRDKITLLIGQSGMGKSTILNLLIPGAAQRTQEY
;
A
#
# COMPACT_ATOMS: atom_id res chain seq x y z
N MET A 1 -26.13 32.22 -1.03
CA MET A 1 -24.86 31.74 -0.42
C MET A 1 -24.92 30.24 -0.43
N ALA A 2 -24.03 29.55 -1.15
CA ALA A 2 -24.01 28.11 -1.13
C ALA A 2 -23.68 27.63 0.29
N GLU A 3 -24.52 26.79 0.87
CA GLU A 3 -24.22 26.14 2.14
C GLU A 3 -22.90 25.39 2.00
N SER A 4 -21.95 25.73 2.82
CA SER A 4 -20.65 25.05 2.85
C SER A 4 -20.83 23.68 3.51
N VAL A 5 -20.89 22.64 2.68
CA VAL A 5 -21.10 21.27 3.14
C VAL A 5 -19.81 20.73 3.75
N ARG A 6 -19.90 20.23 4.99
CA ARG A 6 -18.82 19.51 5.67
C ARG A 6 -19.04 18.03 5.60
N PHE A 7 -17.99 17.26 5.35
CA PHE A 7 -18.02 15.79 5.28
C PHE A 7 -16.65 15.21 5.57
N ASN A 8 -16.62 13.94 5.90
CA ASN A 8 -15.37 13.18 6.01
C ASN A 8 -15.06 12.49 4.67
N ALA A 9 -13.79 12.50 4.30
CA ALA A 9 -13.29 11.82 3.10
C ALA A 9 -11.91 11.20 3.35
N ARG A 10 -11.58 10.15 2.61
CA ARG A 10 -10.29 9.49 2.69
C ARG A 10 -9.29 10.15 1.74
N VAL A 11 -8.09 10.41 2.24
CA VAL A 11 -6.98 10.87 1.39
C VAL A 11 -6.48 9.67 0.55
N VAL A 12 -6.61 9.77 -0.77
CA VAL A 12 -6.24 8.69 -1.70
C VAL A 12 -4.94 8.98 -2.45
N SER A 13 -4.51 10.25 -2.50
CA SER A 13 -3.25 10.62 -3.14
C SER A 13 -2.72 11.93 -2.56
N THR A 14 -1.38 12.06 -2.53
CA THR A 14 -0.69 13.30 -2.12
C THR A 14 0.46 13.58 -3.09
N HIS A 15 0.48 14.79 -3.64
CA HIS A 15 1.51 15.26 -4.56
C HIS A 15 2.00 16.66 -4.13
N GLY A 16 3.04 16.70 -3.32
CA GLY A 16 3.56 17.96 -2.78
C GLY A 16 2.53 18.68 -1.90
N LYS A 17 2.00 19.81 -2.36
CA LYS A 17 0.97 20.59 -1.65
C LYS A 17 -0.48 20.20 -1.99
N HIS A 18 -0.65 19.37 -3.01
CA HIS A 18 -1.96 18.92 -3.49
C HIS A 18 -2.24 17.52 -2.94
N SER A 19 -3.44 17.34 -2.47
CA SER A 19 -3.97 16.04 -2.06
C SER A 19 -5.28 15.77 -2.78
N PHE A 20 -5.63 14.50 -2.91
CA PHE A 20 -6.94 14.11 -3.40
C PHE A 20 -7.64 13.30 -2.34
N VAL A 21 -8.91 13.59 -2.15
CA VAL A 21 -9.76 12.89 -1.18
C VAL A 21 -10.93 12.24 -1.89
N GLU A 22 -11.29 11.05 -1.44
CA GLU A 22 -12.40 10.27 -1.95
C GLU A 22 -13.52 10.23 -0.91
N LYS A 23 -14.73 10.56 -1.34
CA LYS A 23 -15.96 10.44 -0.57
C LYS A 23 -16.45 9.01 -0.55
N ASN A 24 -17.39 8.70 0.35
CA ASN A 24 -18.01 7.37 0.44
C ASN A 24 -18.76 6.95 -0.83
N ASP A 25 -19.14 7.89 -1.68
CA ASP A 25 -19.80 7.64 -2.97
C ASP A 25 -18.81 7.41 -4.13
N GLY A 26 -17.49 7.39 -3.84
CA GLY A 26 -16.44 7.22 -4.84
C GLY A 26 -16.02 8.52 -5.55
N THR A 27 -16.64 9.66 -5.22
CA THR A 27 -16.28 10.95 -5.81
C THR A 27 -14.92 11.40 -5.30
N VAL A 28 -13.99 11.66 -6.23
CA VAL A 28 -12.65 12.16 -5.91
C VAL A 28 -12.62 13.68 -6.11
N LEU A 29 -12.13 14.40 -5.09
CA LEU A 29 -12.03 15.85 -5.08
C LEU A 29 -10.59 16.29 -4.78
N GLU A 30 -10.17 17.39 -5.38
CA GLU A 30 -8.90 18.04 -5.04
C GLU A 30 -9.00 18.68 -3.66
N ALA A 31 -8.03 18.38 -2.80
CA ALA A 31 -8.00 18.88 -1.44
C ALA A 31 -6.80 19.80 -1.21
N THR A 32 -7.07 20.96 -0.68
CA THR A 32 -6.05 21.90 -0.21
C THR A 32 -6.13 22.02 1.30
N ARG A 33 -4.99 22.21 1.97
CA ARG A 33 -4.94 22.42 3.40
C ARG A 33 -4.65 23.87 3.73
N LYS A 34 -5.44 24.45 4.63
CA LYS A 34 -5.17 25.76 5.23
C LYS A 34 -4.22 25.58 6.41
N GLY A 35 -3.00 26.13 6.32
CA GLY A 35 -2.03 26.19 7.43
C GLY A 35 -0.90 25.17 7.39
N LYS A 36 0.09 25.34 8.26
CA LYS A 36 1.36 24.59 8.32
C LYS A 36 1.35 23.35 9.23
N LYS A 37 0.26 22.98 9.87
CA LYS A 37 0.24 21.94 10.90
C LYS A 37 0.06 20.53 10.31
N GLY A 38 1.16 19.77 10.32
CA GLY A 38 1.21 18.31 10.11
C GLY A 38 1.08 17.88 8.64
N ASP A 39 1.64 16.73 8.31
CA ASP A 39 1.56 16.15 6.98
C ASP A 39 0.21 15.46 6.78
N VAL A 40 -0.41 15.70 5.64
CA VAL A 40 -1.53 14.90 5.14
C VAL A 40 -0.94 13.68 4.47
N VAL A 41 -1.40 12.50 4.86
CA VAL A 41 -0.85 11.22 4.43
C VAL A 41 -1.94 10.42 3.74
N VAL A 42 -1.57 9.64 2.74
CA VAL A 42 -2.49 8.70 2.08
C VAL A 42 -3.09 7.76 3.14
N GLY A 43 -4.41 7.58 3.11
CA GLY A 43 -5.16 6.81 4.10
C GLY A 43 -5.75 7.65 5.24
N ASP A 44 -5.33 8.90 5.42
CA ASP A 44 -5.96 9.79 6.41
C ASP A 44 -7.46 9.95 6.17
N ILE A 45 -8.22 10.07 7.24
CA ILE A 45 -9.60 10.53 7.20
C ILE A 45 -9.60 12.03 7.49
N ALA A 46 -9.99 12.81 6.50
CA ALA A 46 -10.00 14.25 6.55
C ALA A 46 -11.41 14.80 6.72
N GLN A 47 -11.61 15.70 7.67
CA GLN A 47 -12.80 16.57 7.69
C GLN A 47 -12.61 17.65 6.65
N CYS A 48 -13.47 17.66 5.64
CA CYS A 48 -13.39 18.53 4.48
C CYS A 48 -14.56 19.51 4.45
N LEU A 49 -14.25 20.76 4.06
CA LEU A 49 -15.21 21.79 3.73
C LEU A 49 -15.24 21.97 2.22
N GLN A 50 -16.38 21.77 1.58
CA GLN A 50 -16.50 21.97 0.14
C GLN A 50 -16.36 23.45 -0.21
N THR A 51 -15.41 23.78 -1.10
CA THR A 51 -15.12 25.14 -1.54
C THR A 51 -15.58 25.40 -2.96
N SER A 52 -15.67 24.34 -3.77
CA SER A 52 -16.20 24.37 -5.14
C SER A 52 -16.75 22.97 -5.51
N PRO A 53 -17.37 22.79 -6.68
CA PRO A 53 -17.84 21.47 -7.13
C PRO A 53 -16.74 20.39 -7.18
N THR A 54 -15.48 20.77 -7.38
CA THR A 54 -14.33 19.86 -7.55
C THR A 54 -13.27 20.01 -6.47
N GLN A 55 -13.42 20.93 -5.52
CA GLN A 55 -12.39 21.27 -4.54
C GLN A 55 -12.93 21.33 -3.12
N VAL A 56 -12.07 20.93 -2.19
CA VAL A 56 -12.32 20.99 -0.76
C VAL A 56 -11.13 21.59 -0.01
N SER A 57 -11.42 22.16 1.16
CA SER A 57 -10.41 22.54 2.15
C SER A 57 -10.38 21.51 3.27
N VAL A 58 -9.22 20.93 3.56
CA VAL A 58 -9.03 20.07 4.74
C VAL A 58 -8.96 20.95 5.98
N GLU A 59 -9.93 20.80 6.88
CA GLU A 59 -9.99 21.51 8.15
C GLU A 59 -9.24 20.78 9.26
N LYS A 60 -9.40 19.44 9.30
CA LYS A 60 -8.83 18.57 10.34
C LYS A 60 -8.55 17.17 9.79
N ILE A 61 -7.54 16.51 10.33
CA ILE A 61 -7.32 15.07 10.16
C ILE A 61 -7.81 14.36 11.42
N GLU A 62 -8.60 13.32 11.23
CA GLU A 62 -9.09 12.48 12.33
C GLU A 62 -7.94 11.70 12.96
N PRO A 63 -8.09 11.23 14.20
CA PRO A 63 -7.11 10.37 14.84
C PRO A 63 -6.81 9.14 13.99
N ARG A 64 -5.53 8.87 13.78
CA ARG A 64 -5.05 7.74 12.99
C ARG A 64 -5.10 6.46 13.83
N LYS A 65 -5.56 5.34 13.24
CA LYS A 65 -5.47 4.01 13.85
C LYS A 65 -4.05 3.45 13.75
N SER A 66 -3.40 3.68 12.61
CA SER A 66 -2.04 3.25 12.33
C SER A 66 -1.33 4.30 11.50
N LEU A 67 0.00 4.35 11.57
CA LEU A 67 0.83 5.24 10.78
C LEU A 67 2.17 4.57 10.50
N LEU A 68 2.37 4.21 9.23
CA LEU A 68 3.63 3.65 8.75
C LEU A 68 4.57 4.77 8.35
N TYR A 69 5.80 4.68 8.82
CA TYR A 69 6.88 5.59 8.45
C TYR A 69 7.87 4.95 7.50
N ARG A 70 8.39 5.75 6.60
CA ARG A 70 9.59 5.46 5.85
C ARG A 70 10.74 6.26 6.46
N SER A 71 11.77 5.56 6.90
CA SER A 71 13.01 6.19 7.36
C SER A 71 14.10 5.98 6.32
N ASP A 72 14.78 7.05 5.99
CA ASP A 72 16.11 7.04 5.38
C ASP A 72 17.13 7.62 6.38
N ASP A 73 18.43 7.58 6.06
CA ASP A 73 19.49 7.95 6.99
C ASP A 73 19.40 9.39 7.54
N LEU A 74 18.56 10.23 6.95
CA LEU A 74 18.46 11.65 7.28
C LEU A 74 17.06 12.07 7.72
N ARG A 75 16.00 11.33 7.37
CA ARG A 75 14.61 11.76 7.59
C ARG A 75 13.66 10.59 7.77
N THR A 76 12.75 10.74 8.71
CA THR A 76 11.57 9.89 8.82
C THR A 76 10.37 10.61 8.22
N LYS A 77 9.70 9.99 7.27
CA LYS A 77 8.50 10.52 6.63
C LYS A 77 7.33 9.57 6.78
N PRO A 78 6.13 10.05 7.09
CA PRO A 78 4.95 9.22 7.06
C PRO A 78 4.67 8.75 5.63
N LEU A 79 4.36 7.46 5.48
CA LEU A 79 4.13 6.81 4.20
C LEU A 79 2.65 6.55 3.95
N ALA A 80 1.96 5.95 4.92
CA ALA A 80 0.54 5.65 4.86
C ALA A 80 -0.08 5.61 6.26
N ALA A 81 -1.35 5.98 6.35
CA ALA A 81 -2.14 5.98 7.58
C ALA A 81 -3.37 5.08 7.47
N ASN A 82 -3.88 4.63 8.62
CA ASN A 82 -5.12 3.85 8.72
C ASN A 82 -5.13 2.59 7.81
N ILE A 83 -3.97 1.94 7.68
CA ILE A 83 -3.82 0.67 6.97
C ILE A 83 -3.99 -0.50 7.95
N ASP A 84 -4.58 -1.59 7.47
CA ASP A 84 -4.84 -2.79 8.25
C ASP A 84 -3.72 -3.82 8.10
N GLN A 85 -2.97 -3.77 7.00
CA GLN A 85 -1.82 -4.65 6.77
C GLN A 85 -0.85 -4.09 5.72
N VAL A 86 0.39 -4.59 5.76
CA VAL A 86 1.41 -4.38 4.73
C VAL A 86 1.63 -5.68 3.97
N ALA A 87 1.52 -5.66 2.65
CA ALA A 87 1.89 -6.77 1.78
C ALA A 87 3.23 -6.46 1.09
N VAL A 88 4.26 -7.24 1.43
CA VAL A 88 5.61 -7.08 0.89
C VAL A 88 5.81 -8.04 -0.27
N VAL A 89 5.86 -7.52 -1.49
CA VAL A 89 6.03 -8.35 -2.70
C VAL A 89 7.48 -8.41 -3.10
N PHE A 90 7.98 -9.62 -3.29
CA PHE A 90 9.28 -9.87 -3.88
C PHE A 90 9.23 -11.03 -4.90
N ALA A 91 10.26 -11.13 -5.72
CA ALA A 91 10.48 -12.21 -6.68
C ALA A 91 11.98 -12.44 -6.83
N THR A 92 12.37 -13.58 -7.36
CA THR A 92 13.79 -13.87 -7.64
C THR A 92 14.29 -13.17 -8.90
N ARG A 93 13.37 -12.76 -9.78
CA ARG A 93 13.68 -12.08 -11.05
C ARG A 93 12.77 -10.87 -11.27
N PRO A 94 13.36 -9.65 -11.41
CA PRO A 94 14.78 -9.32 -11.18
C PRO A 94 15.20 -9.64 -9.76
N SER A 95 16.50 -9.64 -9.48
CA SER A 95 17.03 -9.94 -8.14
C SER A 95 16.42 -9.02 -7.09
N TYR A 96 16.02 -9.60 -5.97
CA TYR A 96 15.48 -8.85 -4.84
C TYR A 96 16.58 -8.48 -3.84
N ASN A 97 16.32 -7.45 -3.05
CA ASN A 97 17.19 -7.07 -1.95
C ASN A 97 16.59 -7.52 -0.60
N PRO A 98 17.18 -8.50 0.09
CA PRO A 98 16.69 -8.95 1.39
C PRO A 98 16.58 -7.83 2.42
N HIS A 99 17.51 -6.86 2.42
CA HIS A 99 17.47 -5.73 3.34
C HIS A 99 16.20 -4.87 3.16
N PHE A 100 15.65 -4.78 1.95
CA PHE A 100 14.38 -4.10 1.73
C PHE A 100 13.25 -4.80 2.48
N ILE A 101 13.21 -6.14 2.42
CA ILE A 101 12.18 -6.95 3.08
C ILE A 101 12.31 -6.81 4.60
N TRP A 102 13.52 -6.93 5.15
CA TRP A 102 13.75 -6.75 6.59
C TRP A 102 13.38 -5.35 7.08
N LYS A 103 13.72 -4.31 6.34
CA LYS A 103 13.34 -2.92 6.68
C LYS A 103 11.82 -2.73 6.67
N ALA A 104 11.12 -3.35 5.72
CA ALA A 104 9.68 -3.30 5.63
C ALA A 104 9.00 -4.00 6.81
N LEU A 105 9.48 -5.19 7.17
CA LEU A 105 8.99 -5.94 8.33
C LEU A 105 9.20 -5.15 9.64
N LEU A 106 10.41 -4.63 9.86
CA LEU A 106 10.72 -3.85 11.05
C LEU A 106 9.87 -2.57 11.14
N ALA A 107 9.64 -1.88 10.03
CA ALA A 107 8.81 -0.68 10.01
C ALA A 107 7.34 -0.99 10.35
N ALA A 108 6.81 -2.09 9.82
CA ALA A 108 5.44 -2.53 10.11
C ALA A 108 5.29 -3.00 11.56
N GLU A 109 6.23 -3.80 12.06
CA GLU A 109 6.28 -4.24 13.46
C GLU A 109 6.33 -3.06 14.43
N THR A 110 7.19 -2.06 14.16
CA THR A 110 7.28 -0.83 14.97
C THR A 110 5.97 -0.03 14.98
N ALA A 111 5.16 -0.15 13.94
CA ALA A 111 3.87 0.51 13.80
C ALA A 111 2.68 -0.36 14.26
N ASP A 112 2.94 -1.56 14.76
CA ASP A 112 1.93 -2.57 15.14
C ASP A 112 0.97 -2.89 13.98
N ILE A 113 1.52 -3.06 12.76
CA ILE A 113 0.76 -3.34 11.55
C ILE A 113 1.10 -4.76 11.07
N PRO A 114 0.10 -5.65 10.94
CA PRO A 114 0.29 -6.99 10.39
C PRO A 114 0.94 -6.99 9.00
N THR A 115 1.78 -7.98 8.73
CA THR A 115 2.46 -8.13 7.46
C THR A 115 2.18 -9.48 6.82
N VAL A 116 2.11 -9.49 5.49
CA VAL A 116 2.18 -10.70 4.67
C VAL A 116 3.27 -10.53 3.62
N ILE A 117 4.10 -11.56 3.45
CA ILE A 117 5.14 -11.58 2.44
C ILE A 117 4.63 -12.39 1.25
N ILE A 118 4.68 -11.82 0.07
CA ILE A 118 4.24 -12.46 -1.17
C ILE A 118 5.47 -12.69 -2.04
N ARG A 119 5.90 -13.95 -2.13
CA ARG A 119 6.84 -14.37 -3.16
C ARG A 119 6.06 -14.55 -4.45
N ASN A 120 6.25 -13.65 -5.40
CA ASN A 120 5.68 -13.75 -6.73
C ASN A 120 6.66 -14.43 -7.70
N LYS A 121 6.17 -14.87 -8.86
CA LYS A 121 6.95 -15.53 -9.92
C LYS A 121 7.61 -16.83 -9.45
N CYS A 122 6.92 -17.63 -8.63
CA CYS A 122 7.42 -18.90 -8.13
C CYS A 122 7.56 -19.98 -9.24
N ASP A 123 7.11 -19.67 -10.46
CA ASP A 123 7.32 -20.47 -11.68
C ASP A 123 8.79 -20.52 -12.13
N TYR A 124 9.66 -19.64 -11.63
CA TYR A 124 11.11 -19.74 -11.84
C TYR A 124 11.73 -20.81 -10.92
N ILE A 125 11.44 -22.09 -11.24
CA ILE A 125 11.84 -23.27 -10.43
C ILE A 125 13.35 -23.36 -10.23
N GLN A 126 14.15 -22.92 -11.24
CA GLN A 126 15.61 -22.92 -11.16
C GLN A 126 16.17 -22.04 -10.02
N ASP A 127 15.40 -21.08 -9.53
CA ASP A 127 15.82 -20.18 -8.46
C ASP A 127 15.40 -20.70 -7.06
N GLU A 128 14.65 -21.81 -7.01
CA GLU A 128 14.05 -22.36 -5.79
C GLU A 128 15.09 -22.67 -4.71
N ALA A 129 16.15 -23.40 -5.06
CA ALA A 129 17.19 -23.77 -4.11
C ALA A 129 17.92 -22.56 -3.49
N ALA A 130 18.05 -21.47 -4.24
CA ALA A 130 18.71 -20.26 -3.79
C ALA A 130 17.84 -19.41 -2.87
N VAL A 131 16.52 -19.40 -3.08
CA VAL A 131 15.61 -18.55 -2.31
C VAL A 131 15.01 -19.25 -1.10
N ARG A 132 14.94 -20.58 -1.10
CA ARG A 132 14.31 -21.37 -0.03
C ARG A 132 14.87 -21.06 1.36
N PRO A 133 16.20 -21.01 1.59
CA PRO A 133 16.74 -20.69 2.90
C PRO A 133 16.25 -19.33 3.45
N PHE A 134 16.07 -18.34 2.58
CA PHE A 134 15.56 -17.03 2.98
C PHE A 134 14.08 -17.11 3.36
N ILE A 135 13.27 -17.86 2.62
CA ILE A 135 11.85 -18.06 2.93
C ILE A 135 11.70 -18.80 4.27
N ASP A 136 12.50 -19.84 4.47
CA ASP A 136 12.46 -20.62 5.71
C ASP A 136 12.84 -19.75 6.92
N GLN A 137 13.87 -18.92 6.79
CA GLN A 137 14.23 -17.93 7.82
C GLN A 137 13.08 -16.97 8.15
N LEU A 138 12.37 -16.47 7.13
CA LEU A 138 11.20 -15.60 7.35
C LEU A 138 10.09 -16.32 8.13
N LYS A 139 9.80 -17.57 7.76
CA LYS A 139 8.80 -18.42 8.43
C LYS A 139 9.18 -18.78 9.86
N GLU A 140 10.45 -19.08 10.12
CA GLU A 140 10.98 -19.32 11.47
C GLU A 140 10.81 -18.12 12.40
N LEU A 141 10.88 -16.92 11.85
CA LEU A 141 10.61 -15.67 12.59
C LEU A 141 9.10 -15.34 12.70
N GLY A 142 8.23 -16.25 12.26
CA GLY A 142 6.78 -16.08 12.37
C GLY A 142 6.14 -15.25 11.27
N ALA A 143 6.88 -14.91 10.19
CA ALA A 143 6.29 -14.17 9.07
C ALA A 143 5.34 -15.06 8.26
N GLU A 144 4.17 -14.52 7.92
CA GLU A 144 3.28 -15.15 6.95
C GLU A 144 3.86 -14.99 5.54
N VAL A 145 4.21 -16.10 4.88
CA VAL A 145 4.77 -16.11 3.53
C VAL A 145 3.87 -16.93 2.62
N VAL A 146 3.37 -16.29 1.55
CA VAL A 146 2.62 -16.93 0.48
C VAL A 146 3.41 -16.90 -0.83
N GLU A 147 3.28 -17.98 -1.62
CA GLU A 147 4.03 -18.15 -2.85
C GLU A 147 3.06 -18.26 -4.02
N VAL A 148 3.21 -17.38 -5.01
CA VAL A 148 2.28 -17.23 -6.14
C VAL A 148 3.01 -16.99 -7.45
N SER A 149 2.29 -17.15 -8.55
CA SER A 149 2.77 -16.84 -9.90
C SER A 149 1.69 -16.08 -10.66
N ALA A 150 1.59 -14.77 -10.42
CA ALA A 150 0.50 -13.93 -10.88
C ALA A 150 0.31 -13.92 -12.42
N THR A 151 1.36 -14.20 -13.19
CA THR A 151 1.30 -14.24 -14.65
C THR A 151 1.04 -15.65 -15.19
N LYS A 152 1.64 -16.69 -14.57
CA LYS A 152 1.55 -18.08 -15.06
C LYS A 152 0.33 -18.81 -14.54
N ASP A 153 -0.08 -18.51 -13.32
CA ASP A 153 -1.24 -19.10 -12.66
C ASP A 153 -2.09 -18.03 -11.97
N PRO A 154 -2.79 -17.20 -12.76
CA PRO A 154 -3.56 -16.06 -12.24
C PRO A 154 -4.74 -16.51 -11.38
N GLU A 155 -5.41 -17.62 -11.74
CA GLU A 155 -6.59 -18.10 -10.99
C GLU A 155 -6.21 -18.56 -9.59
N LYS A 156 -5.20 -19.42 -9.48
CA LYS A 156 -4.69 -19.88 -8.19
C LYS A 156 -4.10 -18.73 -7.37
N THR A 157 -3.42 -17.79 -8.03
CA THR A 157 -2.93 -16.56 -7.35
C THR A 157 -4.09 -15.77 -6.75
N ARG A 158 -5.19 -15.62 -7.47
CA ARG A 158 -6.39 -14.95 -6.98
C ARG A 158 -7.00 -15.70 -5.79
N GLU A 159 -7.17 -17.03 -5.89
CA GLU A 159 -7.69 -17.86 -4.82
C GLU A 159 -6.89 -17.73 -3.51
N ILE A 160 -5.56 -17.66 -3.63
CA ILE A 160 -4.65 -17.50 -2.47
C ILE A 160 -4.73 -16.08 -1.90
N LEU A 161 -4.69 -15.05 -2.75
CA LEU A 161 -4.53 -13.68 -2.29
C LEU A 161 -5.84 -12.99 -1.92
N GLU A 162 -6.94 -13.31 -2.58
CA GLU A 162 -8.24 -12.66 -2.33
C GLU A 162 -8.68 -12.75 -0.86
N PRO A 163 -8.62 -13.89 -0.17
CA PRO A 163 -8.98 -13.97 1.25
C PRO A 163 -8.06 -13.12 2.15
N ILE A 164 -6.78 -12.99 1.78
CA ILE A 164 -5.78 -12.23 2.54
C ILE A 164 -6.07 -10.72 2.47
N PHE A 165 -6.56 -10.26 1.30
CA PHE A 165 -6.80 -8.84 1.04
C PHE A 165 -8.23 -8.39 1.31
N ARG A 166 -9.19 -9.33 1.38
CA ARG A 166 -10.62 -9.02 1.55
C ARG A 166 -10.88 -8.21 2.81
N ASP A 167 -11.67 -7.15 2.66
CA ASP A 167 -12.11 -6.24 3.74
C ASP A 167 -10.96 -5.55 4.50
N LYS A 168 -9.76 -5.46 3.88
CA LYS A 168 -8.59 -4.82 4.48
C LYS A 168 -8.06 -3.69 3.60
N ILE A 169 -7.64 -2.62 4.24
CA ILE A 169 -6.83 -1.57 3.62
C ILE A 169 -5.38 -2.04 3.64
N THR A 170 -4.90 -2.47 2.49
CA THR A 170 -3.57 -3.06 2.36
C THR A 170 -2.61 -2.12 1.63
N LEU A 171 -1.47 -1.84 2.25
CA LEU A 171 -0.35 -1.19 1.57
C LEU A 171 0.50 -2.25 0.86
N LEU A 172 0.53 -2.20 -0.47
CA LEU A 172 1.34 -3.09 -1.29
C LEU A 172 2.70 -2.45 -1.59
N ILE A 173 3.77 -3.02 -1.05
CA ILE A 173 5.14 -2.53 -1.24
C ILE A 173 6.04 -3.60 -1.86
N GLY A 174 7.15 -3.18 -2.43
CA GLY A 174 8.13 -4.06 -3.09
C GLY A 174 8.95 -3.29 -4.10
N GLN A 175 10.10 -3.83 -4.46
CA GLN A 175 10.97 -3.21 -5.46
C GLN A 175 10.33 -3.19 -6.86
N SER A 176 10.93 -2.44 -7.79
CA SER A 176 10.47 -2.44 -9.18
C SER A 176 10.60 -3.83 -9.81
N GLY A 177 9.66 -4.20 -10.67
CA GLY A 177 9.68 -5.48 -11.37
C GLY A 177 9.21 -6.71 -10.56
N MET A 178 8.86 -6.56 -9.27
CA MET A 178 8.39 -7.70 -8.44
C MET A 178 6.98 -8.18 -8.79
N GLY A 179 6.24 -7.46 -9.66
CA GLY A 179 4.90 -7.84 -10.11
C GLY A 179 3.76 -7.27 -9.28
N LYS A 180 3.98 -6.20 -8.51
CA LYS A 180 2.92 -5.53 -7.75
C LYS A 180 1.73 -5.10 -8.60
N SER A 181 1.98 -4.45 -9.74
CA SER A 181 0.92 -4.02 -10.66
C SER A 181 0.17 -5.20 -11.26
N THR A 182 0.84 -6.31 -11.53
CA THR A 182 0.21 -7.54 -12.02
C THR A 182 -0.75 -8.11 -10.97
N ILE A 183 -0.30 -8.20 -9.72
CA ILE A 183 -1.14 -8.66 -8.60
C ILE A 183 -2.33 -7.72 -8.41
N LEU A 184 -2.10 -6.41 -8.43
CA LEU A 184 -3.17 -5.41 -8.26
C LEU A 184 -4.23 -5.53 -9.36
N ASN A 185 -3.81 -5.61 -10.64
CA ASN A 185 -4.71 -5.77 -11.78
C ASN A 185 -5.49 -7.09 -11.74
N LEU A 186 -4.88 -8.13 -11.14
CA LEU A 186 -5.53 -9.41 -10.96
C LEU A 186 -6.63 -9.36 -9.90
N LEU A 187 -6.39 -8.67 -8.78
CA LEU A 187 -7.31 -8.61 -7.64
C LEU A 187 -8.42 -7.56 -7.83
N ILE A 188 -8.12 -6.46 -8.52
CA ILE A 188 -9.04 -5.34 -8.72
C ILE A 188 -9.33 -5.19 -10.21
N PRO A 189 -10.44 -5.76 -10.71
CA PRO A 189 -10.85 -5.56 -12.10
C PRO A 189 -11.03 -4.08 -12.42
N GLY A 190 -10.37 -3.60 -13.47
CA GLY A 190 -10.40 -2.19 -13.86
C GLY A 190 -9.34 -1.29 -13.21
N ALA A 191 -8.49 -1.80 -12.32
CA ALA A 191 -7.30 -1.10 -11.86
C ALA A 191 -6.30 -1.01 -13.02
N ALA A 192 -6.37 0.04 -13.83
CA ALA A 192 -5.50 0.25 -14.99
C ALA A 192 -4.04 0.60 -14.59
N GLN A 193 -3.41 -0.26 -13.80
CA GLN A 193 -2.00 -0.11 -13.45
C GLN A 193 -1.12 -0.56 -14.62
N ARG A 194 -0.15 0.29 -14.99
CA ARG A 194 0.83 -0.08 -16.02
C ARG A 194 1.70 -1.23 -15.52
N THR A 195 1.68 -2.33 -16.24
CA THR A 195 2.63 -3.44 -16.05
C THR A 195 3.79 -3.23 -17.01
N GLN A 196 5.02 -3.32 -16.51
CA GLN A 196 6.23 -3.39 -17.33
C GLN A 196 6.72 -4.86 -17.30
N GLU A 197 6.86 -5.46 -18.47
CA GLU A 197 7.60 -6.70 -18.61
C GLU A 197 9.10 -6.37 -18.59
N TYR A 198 9.84 -7.09 -17.72
CA TYR A 198 11.30 -7.06 -17.66
C TYR A 198 11.83 -8.42 -18.10
#